data_be0ab0c330301bf183946ace65e2f32e
#
_entry.id   be0ab0c330301bf183946ace65e2f32e
#
_cell.length_a   1.000
_cell.length_b   1.000
_cell.length_c   1.000
_cell.angle_alpha   90.00
_cell.angle_beta   90.00
_cell.angle_gamma   90.00
#
_symmetry.space_group_name_H-M   'P 1'
#
loop_
_entity.id
_entity.type
_entity.pdbx_description
1 polymer ?
#
loop_
_entity_poly.entity_id
_entity_poly.type
_entity_poly.pdbx_seq_one_letter_code
_entity_poly.pdbx_strand_id
1 'polypeptide(L)'
;MIEHLKEVREYAGDRSVLRALHFFEENKRVEAEVKALKEGRFEDFLKNVTASGNSSWKWLQNCYTNTNYQEQGISIALALTELFIEEKKRGACRIHGGGFAGVIMAMLPNDLVDEYVAFIEKSLGE
;
A
#
# COMPACT_ATOMS: atom_id res chain seq x y z
N MET A 1 13.38 -2.88 19.90
CA MET A 1 13.98 -2.27 18.69
C MET A 1 14.17 -0.76 18.84
N ILE A 2 13.18 0.01 19.26
CA ILE A 2 13.30 1.48 19.41
C ILE A 2 14.38 1.87 20.41
N GLU A 3 14.52 1.14 21.52
CA GLU A 3 15.54 1.36 22.55
C GLU A 3 16.99 1.24 22.04
N HIS A 4 17.20 0.42 21.00
CA HIS A 4 18.50 0.17 20.36
C HIS A 4 18.57 0.73 18.94
N LEU A 5 17.74 1.72 18.63
CA LEU A 5 17.60 2.24 17.27
C LEU A 5 18.92 2.77 16.69
N LYS A 6 19.69 3.48 17.52
CA LYS A 6 20.97 4.03 17.10
C LYS A 6 21.95 2.93 16.69
N GLU A 7 22.11 1.89 17.51
CA GLU A 7 22.99 0.75 17.24
C GLU A 7 22.57 -0.02 15.98
N VAL A 8 21.26 -0.23 15.82
CA VAL A 8 20.71 -0.91 14.63
C VAL A 8 20.96 -0.08 13.37
N ARG A 9 20.78 1.25 13.41
CA ARG A 9 21.07 2.14 12.29
C ARG A 9 22.55 2.11 11.89
N GLU A 10 23.44 2.16 12.88
CA GLU A 10 24.89 2.12 12.65
C GLU A 10 25.33 0.79 12.01
N TYR A 11 24.70 -0.32 12.40
CA TYR A 11 25.04 -1.66 11.87
C TYR A 11 24.37 -1.96 10.52
N ALA A 12 23.07 -1.69 10.37
CA ALA A 12 22.25 -2.17 9.25
C ALA A 12 21.75 -1.06 8.31
N GLY A 13 21.91 0.20 8.68
CA GLY A 13 21.45 1.36 7.93
C GLY A 13 19.97 1.72 8.12
N ASP A 14 19.60 2.92 7.71
CA ASP A 14 18.28 3.50 7.93
C ASP A 14 17.15 2.72 7.21
N ARG A 15 17.39 2.29 5.98
CA ARG A 15 16.40 1.56 5.20
C ARG A 15 16.03 0.22 5.82
N SER A 16 17.00 -0.47 6.43
CA SER A 16 16.76 -1.73 7.15
C SER A 16 15.90 -1.52 8.38
N VAL A 17 16.11 -0.43 9.10
CA VAL A 17 15.27 -0.03 10.24
C VAL A 17 13.84 0.27 9.80
N LEU A 18 13.65 1.04 8.74
CA LEU A 18 12.32 1.36 8.21
C LEU A 18 11.56 0.09 7.79
N ARG A 19 12.24 -0.84 7.12
CA ARG A 19 11.66 -2.13 6.73
C ARG A 19 11.29 -3.00 7.92
N ALA A 20 12.11 -3.03 8.96
CA ALA A 20 11.80 -3.74 10.19
C ALA A 20 10.59 -3.12 10.90
N LEU A 21 10.50 -1.80 10.97
CA LEU A 21 9.33 -1.09 11.51
C LEU A 21 8.06 -1.42 10.73
N HIS A 22 8.14 -1.40 9.40
CA HIS A 22 7.03 -1.83 8.55
C HIS A 22 6.57 -3.24 8.92
N PHE A 23 7.49 -4.19 9.00
CA PHE A 23 7.18 -5.60 9.31
C PHE A 23 6.44 -5.76 10.65
N PHE A 24 6.93 -5.13 11.71
CA PHE A 24 6.30 -5.24 13.03
C PHE A 24 4.91 -4.58 13.08
N GLU A 25 4.74 -3.43 12.42
CA GLU A 25 3.44 -2.77 12.37
C GLU A 25 2.46 -3.47 11.42
N GLU A 26 2.97 -4.10 10.35
CA GLU A 26 2.14 -4.89 9.43
C GLU A 26 1.53 -6.11 10.13
N ASN A 27 2.27 -6.80 10.98
CA ASN A 27 1.73 -7.90 11.76
C ASN A 27 0.53 -7.46 12.63
N LYS A 28 0.63 -6.29 13.27
CA LYS A 28 -0.50 -5.72 14.04
C LYS A 28 -1.69 -5.36 13.15
N ARG A 29 -1.42 -4.83 11.94
CA ARG A 29 -2.48 -4.50 10.98
C ARG A 29 -3.22 -5.75 10.50
N VAL A 30 -2.50 -6.83 10.20
CA VAL A 30 -3.12 -8.11 9.82
C VAL A 30 -4.04 -8.63 10.92
N GLU A 31 -3.63 -8.58 12.19
CA GLU A 31 -4.50 -8.96 13.32
C GLU A 31 -5.75 -8.08 13.40
N ALA A 32 -5.60 -6.77 13.20
CA ALA A 32 -6.71 -5.81 13.18
C ALA A 32 -7.66 -6.05 11.99
N GLU A 33 -7.13 -6.37 10.81
CA GLU A 33 -7.92 -6.72 9.63
C GLU A 33 -8.74 -7.98 9.84
N VAL A 34 -8.13 -9.04 10.37
CA VAL A 34 -8.83 -10.30 10.70
C VAL A 34 -9.95 -10.04 11.72
N LYS A 35 -9.67 -9.25 12.75
CA LYS A 35 -10.66 -8.89 13.76
C LYS A 35 -11.82 -8.08 13.16
N ALA A 36 -11.50 -7.08 12.33
CA ALA A 36 -12.50 -6.26 11.67
C ALA A 36 -13.43 -7.09 10.78
N LEU A 37 -12.89 -8.04 10.00
CA LEU A 37 -13.68 -8.93 9.17
C LEU A 37 -14.57 -9.87 10.00
N LYS A 38 -14.05 -10.46 11.08
CA LYS A 38 -14.84 -11.33 11.98
C LYS A 38 -15.99 -10.60 12.66
N GLU A 39 -15.81 -9.32 12.95
CA GLU A 39 -16.80 -8.47 13.61
C GLU A 39 -17.72 -7.73 12.61
N GLY A 40 -17.57 -7.95 11.31
CA GLY A 40 -18.35 -7.29 10.25
C GLY A 40 -18.06 -5.79 10.10
N ARG A 41 -16.91 -5.30 10.60
CA ARG A 41 -16.48 -3.90 10.50
C ARG A 41 -15.65 -3.68 9.23
N PHE A 42 -16.32 -3.77 8.08
CA PHE A 42 -15.64 -3.73 6.79
C PHE A 42 -14.91 -2.40 6.50
N GLU A 43 -15.47 -1.28 6.94
CA GLU A 43 -14.79 0.02 6.81
C GLU A 43 -13.47 0.09 7.58
N ASP A 44 -13.39 -0.54 8.75
CA ASP A 44 -12.14 -0.62 9.51
C ASP A 44 -11.13 -1.54 8.82
N PHE A 45 -11.58 -2.61 8.19
CA PHE A 45 -10.74 -3.44 7.33
C PHE A 45 -10.14 -2.61 6.18
N LEU A 46 -10.94 -1.85 5.42
CA LEU A 46 -10.46 -1.01 4.33
C LEU A 46 -9.47 0.08 4.80
N LYS A 47 -9.70 0.68 5.97
CA LYS A 47 -8.75 1.62 6.58
C LYS A 47 -7.40 0.97 6.87
N ASN A 48 -7.38 -0.27 7.36
CA ASN A 48 -6.14 -1.02 7.59
C ASN A 48 -5.43 -1.36 6.28
N VAL A 49 -6.15 -1.73 5.22
CA VAL A 49 -5.58 -1.93 3.87
C VAL A 49 -4.90 -0.65 3.37
N THR A 50 -5.53 0.50 3.51
CA THR A 50 -4.95 1.80 3.15
C THR A 50 -3.71 2.11 4.00
N ALA A 51 -3.78 1.89 5.32
CA ALA A 51 -2.64 2.10 6.22
C ALA A 51 -1.46 1.17 5.88
N SER A 52 -1.73 -0.07 5.49
CA SER A 52 -0.75 -1.03 5.00
C SER A 52 -0.08 -0.53 3.71
N GLY A 53 -0.85 -0.03 2.75
CA GLY A 53 -0.34 0.59 1.53
C GLY A 53 0.57 1.78 1.80
N ASN A 54 0.17 2.68 2.70
CA ASN A 54 0.96 3.83 3.12
C ASN A 54 2.27 3.42 3.81
N SER A 55 2.24 2.38 4.64
CA SER A 55 3.42 1.83 5.29
C SER A 55 4.38 1.18 4.27
N SER A 56 3.85 0.47 3.28
CA SER A 56 4.64 -0.07 2.15
C SER A 56 5.34 1.07 1.39
N TRP A 57 4.63 2.14 1.09
CA TRP A 57 5.18 3.31 0.41
C TRP A 57 6.29 3.99 1.22
N LYS A 58 6.01 4.34 2.48
CA LYS A 58 6.89 5.20 3.29
C LYS A 58 8.02 4.44 3.95
N TRP A 59 7.75 3.22 4.46
CA TRP A 59 8.69 2.49 5.30
C TRP A 59 9.32 1.30 4.59
N LEU A 60 8.53 0.47 3.91
CA LEU A 60 9.08 -0.63 3.12
C LEU A 60 9.77 -0.10 1.84
N GLN A 61 9.26 0.99 1.27
CA GLN A 61 9.80 1.65 0.08
C GLN A 61 9.91 0.71 -1.12
N ASN A 62 8.82 -0.01 -1.41
CA ASN A 62 8.74 -1.01 -2.48
C ASN A 62 7.80 -0.60 -3.63
N CYS A 63 7.30 0.64 -3.64
CA CYS A 63 6.44 1.15 -4.71
C CYS A 63 7.21 1.75 -5.89
N TYR A 64 8.51 1.84 -5.80
CA TYR A 64 9.41 2.41 -6.81
C TYR A 64 10.79 1.75 -6.78
N THR A 65 11.58 1.95 -7.83
CA THR A 65 12.96 1.48 -7.93
C THR A 65 13.94 2.67 -7.98
N ASN A 66 15.14 2.48 -7.41
CA ASN A 66 16.21 3.46 -7.47
C ASN A 66 17.12 3.28 -8.70
N THR A 67 16.99 2.18 -9.43
CA THR A 67 17.82 1.87 -10.61
C THR A 67 17.36 2.63 -11.85
N ASN A 68 16.07 2.93 -11.96
CA ASN A 68 15.51 3.76 -13.02
C ASN A 68 14.42 4.67 -12.44
N TYR A 69 14.82 5.86 -12.00
CA TYR A 69 13.91 6.80 -11.32
C TYR A 69 12.84 7.41 -12.26
N GLN A 70 12.99 7.29 -13.58
CA GLN A 70 12.02 7.76 -14.56
C GLN A 70 10.85 6.78 -14.74
N GLU A 71 11.04 5.51 -14.42
CA GLU A 71 10.05 4.45 -14.54
C GLU A 71 9.29 4.26 -13.23
N GLN A 72 8.18 4.96 -13.07
CA GLN A 72 7.36 5.00 -11.85
C GLN A 72 5.93 4.48 -12.09
N GLY A 73 5.77 3.45 -12.92
CA GLY A 73 4.46 2.92 -13.34
C GLY A 73 3.56 2.52 -12.17
N ILE A 74 4.08 1.79 -11.18
CA ILE A 74 3.32 1.40 -9.97
C ILE A 74 2.89 2.63 -9.16
N SER A 75 3.77 3.60 -9.01
CA SER A 75 3.46 4.83 -8.28
C SER A 75 2.35 5.64 -8.97
N ILE A 76 2.37 5.70 -10.31
CA ILE A 76 1.32 6.34 -11.11
C ILE A 76 0.00 5.58 -10.97
N ALA A 77 0.02 4.25 -11.09
CA ALA A 77 -1.17 3.42 -10.94
C ALA A 77 -1.81 3.57 -9.56
N LEU A 78 -0.99 3.57 -8.49
CA LEU A 78 -1.48 3.83 -7.13
C LEU A 78 -2.08 5.22 -6.99
N ALA A 79 -1.40 6.26 -7.46
CA ALA A 79 -1.88 7.64 -7.37
C ALA A 79 -3.23 7.82 -8.08
N LEU A 80 -3.38 7.30 -9.30
CA LEU A 80 -4.65 7.34 -10.03
C LEU A 80 -5.76 6.58 -9.30
N THR A 81 -5.44 5.42 -8.73
CA THR A 81 -6.40 4.61 -7.97
C THR A 81 -6.84 5.32 -6.68
N GLU A 82 -5.90 5.94 -5.97
CA GLU A 82 -6.18 6.73 -4.77
C GLU A 82 -7.10 7.93 -5.10
N LEU A 83 -6.82 8.66 -6.17
CA LEU A 83 -7.67 9.76 -6.64
C LEU A 83 -9.10 9.29 -6.98
N PHE A 84 -9.23 8.16 -7.66
CA PHE A 84 -10.55 7.56 -7.95
C PHE A 84 -11.30 7.20 -6.65
N ILE A 85 -10.63 6.51 -5.72
CA ILE A 85 -11.21 6.13 -4.43
C ILE A 85 -11.61 7.36 -3.60
N GLU A 86 -10.77 8.40 -3.60
CA GLU A 86 -11.05 9.65 -2.89
C GLU A 86 -12.28 10.36 -3.45
N GLU A 87 -12.41 10.43 -4.79
CA GLU A 87 -13.60 11.00 -5.46
C GLU A 87 -14.87 10.22 -5.09
N LYS A 88 -14.81 8.90 -5.16
CA LYS A 88 -15.96 8.01 -4.85
C LYS A 88 -16.20 7.82 -3.36
N LYS A 89 -15.20 8.12 -2.50
CA LYS A 89 -15.21 7.92 -1.04
C LYS A 89 -15.48 6.46 -0.62
N ARG A 90 -15.15 5.51 -1.47
CA ARG A 90 -15.41 4.07 -1.28
C ARG A 90 -14.25 3.25 -1.86
N GLY A 91 -13.63 2.44 -1.02
CA GLY A 91 -12.57 1.52 -1.44
C GLY A 91 -11.26 1.71 -0.70
N ALA A 92 -10.29 0.90 -1.07
CA ALA A 92 -8.92 0.96 -0.62
C ALA A 92 -7.99 0.40 -1.69
N CYS A 93 -6.75 0.83 -1.71
CA CYS A 93 -5.75 0.24 -2.59
C CYS A 93 -4.38 0.16 -1.91
N ARG A 94 -3.55 -0.72 -2.45
CA ARG A 94 -2.15 -0.86 -2.03
C ARG A 94 -1.33 -1.56 -3.11
N ILE A 95 -0.02 -1.45 -3.01
CA ILE A 95 0.86 -2.36 -3.72
C ILE A 95 0.67 -3.79 -3.22
N HIS A 96 0.78 -4.78 -4.08
CA HIS A 96 0.62 -6.19 -3.72
C HIS A 96 1.88 -6.99 -4.05
N GLY A 97 2.20 -7.96 -3.19
CA GLY A 97 3.40 -8.78 -3.32
C GLY A 97 4.69 -8.04 -2.99
N GLY A 98 5.79 -8.41 -3.64
CA GLY A 98 7.12 -7.86 -3.39
C GLY A 98 7.31 -6.39 -3.78
N GLY A 99 6.44 -5.85 -4.61
CA GLY A 99 6.51 -4.47 -5.07
C GLY A 99 7.45 -4.25 -6.25
N PHE A 100 8.05 -3.05 -6.30
CA PHE A 100 8.98 -2.54 -7.31
C PHE A 100 8.38 -2.37 -8.72
N ALA A 101 8.14 -3.42 -9.46
CA ALA A 101 7.48 -3.42 -10.78
C ALA A 101 6.35 -4.47 -10.84
N GLY A 102 5.75 -4.75 -9.71
CA GLY A 102 4.72 -5.78 -9.53
C GLY A 102 3.31 -5.31 -9.88
N VAL A 103 2.37 -5.64 -9.01
CA VAL A 103 0.95 -5.32 -9.17
C VAL A 103 0.43 -4.47 -8.02
N ILE A 104 -0.65 -3.75 -8.26
CA ILE A 104 -1.44 -3.12 -7.21
C ILE A 104 -2.72 -3.91 -6.98
N MET A 105 -3.29 -3.78 -5.79
CA MET A 105 -4.60 -4.29 -5.43
C MET A 105 -5.51 -3.13 -5.13
N ALA A 106 -6.67 -3.10 -5.79
CA ALA A 106 -7.76 -2.18 -5.48
C ALA A 106 -8.97 -2.98 -4.98
N MET A 107 -9.48 -2.60 -3.81
CA MET A 107 -10.71 -3.12 -3.24
C MET A 107 -11.81 -2.10 -3.43
N LEU A 108 -12.73 -2.38 -4.32
CA LEU A 108 -13.81 -1.48 -4.72
C LEU A 108 -15.17 -2.17 -4.56
N PRO A 109 -16.24 -1.42 -4.29
CA PRO A 109 -17.60 -1.92 -4.43
C PRO A 109 -17.85 -2.41 -5.86
N ASN A 110 -18.64 -3.48 -6.01
CA ASN A 110 -18.91 -4.09 -7.31
C ASN A 110 -19.51 -3.11 -8.33
N ASP A 111 -20.29 -2.14 -7.88
CA ASP A 111 -20.90 -1.09 -8.71
C ASP A 111 -19.90 -0.08 -9.29
N LEU A 112 -18.66 -0.02 -8.79
CA LEU A 112 -17.61 0.89 -9.25
C LEU A 112 -16.54 0.21 -10.11
N VAL A 113 -16.55 -1.11 -10.23
CA VAL A 113 -15.47 -1.86 -10.91
C VAL A 113 -15.36 -1.47 -12.38
N ASP A 114 -16.47 -1.46 -13.13
CA ASP A 114 -16.45 -1.16 -14.56
C ASP A 114 -16.01 0.29 -14.82
N GLU A 115 -16.46 1.24 -14.00
CA GLU A 115 -16.04 2.63 -14.09
C GLU A 115 -14.54 2.80 -13.80
N TYR A 116 -14.04 2.07 -12.80
CA TYR A 116 -12.61 2.08 -12.46
C TYR A 116 -11.76 1.50 -13.59
N VAL A 117 -12.15 0.37 -14.16
CA VAL A 117 -11.44 -0.24 -15.29
C VAL A 117 -11.36 0.75 -16.46
N ALA A 118 -12.48 1.34 -16.86
CA ALA A 118 -12.51 2.32 -17.93
C ALA A 118 -11.65 3.56 -17.63
N PHE A 119 -11.61 4.01 -16.37
CA PHE A 119 -10.77 5.12 -15.93
C PHE A 119 -9.27 4.80 -16.06
N ILE A 120 -8.85 3.62 -15.60
CA ILE A 120 -7.45 3.20 -15.66
C ILE A 120 -6.99 2.94 -17.10
N GLU A 121 -7.79 2.23 -17.90
CA GLU A 121 -7.48 1.97 -19.32
C GLU A 121 -7.36 3.28 -20.12
N LYS A 122 -8.24 4.23 -19.89
CA LYS A 122 -8.14 5.55 -20.52
C LYS A 122 -6.86 6.29 -20.14
N SER A 123 -6.38 6.10 -18.92
CA SER A 123 -5.23 6.83 -18.36
C SER A 123 -3.89 6.19 -18.69
N LEU A 124 -3.81 4.86 -18.68
CA LEU A 124 -2.56 4.10 -18.80
C LEU A 124 -2.50 3.22 -20.06
N GLY A 125 -3.61 3.04 -20.77
CA GLY A 125 -3.76 2.08 -21.85
C GLY A 125 -4.23 0.71 -21.36
N GLU A 126 -4.46 -0.20 -22.31
CA GLU A 126 -4.85 -1.59 -22.03
C GLU A 126 -3.69 -2.42 -21.46
#